data_410f22a3f05e0e81387d214ed7f3ee6e
#
_entry.id   410f22a3f05e0e81387d214ed7f3ee6e
#
_cell.length_a   1.000
_cell.length_b   1.000
_cell.length_c   1.000
_cell.angle_alpha   90.00
_cell.angle_beta   90.00
_cell.angle_gamma   90.00
#
_symmetry.space_group_name_H-M   'P 1'
#
loop_
_entity.id
_entity.type
_entity.pdbx_description
1 polymer ?
#
loop_
_entity_poly.entity_id
_entity_poly.type
_entity_poly.pdbx_seq_one_letter_code
_entity_poly.pdbx_strand_id
1 'polypeptide(L)'
;MGVLALLAGLLLSAACRRGVGTVGPPPTRWAPDSASVVVAAGPEYAAGPLWRALWGGHHRALWATPVTAPVLRLGPTGPGGLRPLRAGGSYQTRSLRLRTADGREFVLRSVDKDARPALPAGWVRRLLGPLMRDQTSAGHPYGAYVAARLAQSAGVLHTNPRLVYLPDDPALGPFRAAYGRALYLLEERPAGDQRHAPTLGASARVVGSAEMLAEVGQRPVSPATARAFLRARLLDLWLGDWSRRPDQWRWAAEPAAGAGPEFRPIPRDRDQAFFQMDDGLYPWLIGQCRARYQSFGPRLTAAAVAGLAITARPLDTLLLRGLPATAFQQEAALLRQRLTDAALDSALQAGPPETCAAMAAALGPALRARRAQLPAVAGWFYEAVNKGK
;
A
#
# COMPACT_ATOMS: atom_id res chain seq x y z
N MET A 1 -19.82 -4.24 29.09
CA MET A 1 -19.97 -5.58 28.48
C MET A 1 -19.00 -5.85 27.33
N GLY A 2 -18.60 -4.88 26.51
CA GLY A 2 -17.70 -5.12 25.37
C GLY A 2 -16.29 -5.57 25.69
N VAL A 3 -15.69 -5.12 26.80
CA VAL A 3 -14.31 -5.47 27.19
C VAL A 3 -14.21 -6.91 27.70
N LEU A 4 -15.23 -7.39 28.41
CA LEU A 4 -15.29 -8.77 28.92
C LEU A 4 -15.50 -9.79 27.80
N ALA A 5 -16.29 -9.47 26.77
CA ALA A 5 -16.46 -10.31 25.58
C ALA A 5 -15.16 -10.37 24.74
N LEU A 6 -14.42 -9.26 24.65
CA LEU A 6 -13.10 -9.22 24.01
C LEU A 6 -12.07 -10.07 24.78
N LEU A 7 -12.08 -10.01 26.10
CA LEU A 7 -11.17 -10.79 26.97
C LEU A 7 -11.50 -12.29 26.93
N ALA A 8 -12.77 -12.67 26.93
CA ALA A 8 -13.20 -14.07 26.79
C ALA A 8 -12.83 -14.63 25.40
N GLY A 9 -13.00 -13.84 24.33
CA GLY A 9 -12.54 -14.21 22.99
C GLY A 9 -11.05 -14.39 22.88
N LEU A 10 -10.24 -13.57 23.59
CA LEU A 10 -8.79 -13.68 23.65
C LEU A 10 -8.32 -14.95 24.37
N LEU A 11 -9.00 -15.36 25.45
CA LEU A 11 -8.67 -16.58 26.21
C LEU A 11 -9.01 -17.85 25.42
N LEU A 12 -10.14 -17.90 24.73
CA LEU A 12 -10.52 -19.01 23.84
C LEU A 12 -9.56 -19.12 22.64
N SER A 13 -9.10 -17.98 22.10
CA SER A 13 -8.22 -17.96 20.93
C SER A 13 -6.78 -18.40 21.27
N ALA A 14 -6.30 -18.13 22.48
CA ALA A 14 -4.99 -18.63 22.95
C ALA A 14 -4.97 -20.15 23.09
N ALA A 15 -6.09 -20.77 23.47
CA ALA A 15 -6.24 -22.23 23.56
C ALA A 15 -6.28 -22.89 22.16
N CYS A 16 -6.90 -22.26 21.16
CA CYS A 16 -6.96 -22.79 19.79
C CYS A 16 -5.66 -22.69 19.02
N ARG A 17 -4.74 -21.80 19.39
CA ARG A 17 -3.40 -21.72 18.75
C ARG A 17 -2.49 -22.91 19.08
N ARG A 18 -2.73 -23.64 20.16
CA ARG A 18 -1.90 -24.79 20.54
C ARG A 18 -2.02 -26.02 19.62
N GLY A 19 -2.96 -26.00 18.67
CA GLY A 19 -3.14 -27.07 17.70
C GLY A 19 -2.57 -26.80 16.30
N VAL A 20 -2.11 -25.57 16.02
CA VAL A 20 -1.36 -25.28 14.79
C VAL A 20 0.11 -25.44 15.14
N GLY A 21 0.69 -26.57 14.73
CA GLY A 21 2.13 -26.80 14.87
C GLY A 21 2.86 -25.53 14.45
N THR A 22 3.82 -25.11 15.24
CA THR A 22 4.77 -24.06 14.89
C THR A 22 5.48 -24.48 13.60
N VAL A 23 4.85 -24.17 12.47
CA VAL A 23 5.55 -24.18 11.20
C VAL A 23 6.48 -22.97 11.33
N GLY A 24 7.68 -23.24 11.83
CA GLY A 24 8.77 -22.29 11.68
C GLY A 24 8.84 -21.92 10.18
N PRO A 25 9.41 -20.77 9.81
CA PRO A 25 9.62 -20.45 8.41
C PRO A 25 10.25 -21.71 7.78
N PRO A 26 9.69 -22.20 6.65
CA PRO A 26 10.25 -23.38 6.01
C PRO A 26 11.74 -23.15 5.91
N PRO A 27 12.58 -24.15 6.20
CA PRO A 27 14.00 -24.00 6.04
C PRO A 27 14.18 -23.57 4.58
N THR A 28 14.47 -22.32 4.41
CA THR A 28 14.82 -21.77 3.11
C THR A 28 16.10 -22.52 2.73
N ARG A 29 15.95 -23.58 1.93
CA ARG A 29 17.10 -24.23 1.27
C ARG A 29 17.61 -23.24 0.24
N TRP A 30 18.27 -22.23 0.76
CA TRP A 30 18.92 -21.22 -0.04
C TRP A 30 20.38 -21.66 -0.21
N ALA A 31 20.73 -22.00 -1.44
CA ALA A 31 22.14 -22.11 -1.78
C ALA A 31 22.70 -20.68 -1.89
N PRO A 32 23.89 -20.38 -1.32
CA PRO A 32 24.47 -19.04 -1.33
C PRO A 32 24.54 -18.40 -2.72
N ASP A 33 24.63 -19.20 -3.79
CA ASP A 33 24.76 -18.73 -5.17
C ASP A 33 23.42 -18.70 -5.95
N SER A 34 22.31 -19.07 -5.33
CA SER A 34 21.01 -19.07 -6.00
C SER A 34 20.61 -17.66 -6.45
N ALA A 35 20.11 -17.55 -7.70
CA ALA A 35 19.55 -16.32 -8.24
C ALA A 35 18.15 -16.02 -7.69
N SER A 36 17.45 -17.03 -7.21
CA SER A 36 16.10 -16.93 -6.65
C SER A 36 15.89 -17.89 -5.48
N VAL A 37 14.84 -17.64 -4.72
CA VAL A 37 14.43 -18.47 -3.57
C VAL A 37 12.91 -18.65 -3.59
N VAL A 38 12.42 -19.80 -3.18
CA VAL A 38 11.00 -20.06 -2.97
C VAL A 38 10.68 -19.81 -1.50
N VAL A 39 9.81 -18.83 -1.22
CA VAL A 39 9.49 -18.39 0.15
C VAL A 39 8.09 -17.80 0.22
N ALA A 40 7.35 -18.07 1.31
CA ALA A 40 6.07 -17.42 1.59
C ALA A 40 6.29 -16.08 2.31
N ALA A 41 5.40 -15.11 2.05
CA ALA A 41 5.48 -13.79 2.67
C ALA A 41 5.19 -13.80 4.18
N GLY A 42 4.29 -14.70 4.62
CA GLY A 42 3.88 -14.83 6.01
C GLY A 42 3.14 -16.15 6.25
N PRO A 43 3.85 -17.30 6.28
CA PRO A 43 3.24 -18.60 6.51
C PRO A 43 2.57 -18.70 7.89
N GLU A 44 3.01 -17.89 8.85
CA GLU A 44 2.43 -17.80 10.19
C GLU A 44 0.99 -17.26 10.22
N TYR A 45 0.52 -16.63 9.13
CA TYR A 45 -0.87 -16.15 9.02
C TYR A 45 -1.85 -17.24 8.59
N ALA A 46 -1.38 -18.42 8.22
CA ALA A 46 -2.27 -19.56 8.02
C ALA A 46 -3.08 -19.85 9.30
N ALA A 47 -4.38 -20.05 9.14
CA ALA A 47 -5.28 -20.22 10.27
C ALA A 47 -6.39 -21.24 10.00
N GLY A 48 -6.80 -21.96 11.04
CA GLY A 48 -7.88 -22.91 10.99
C GLY A 48 -9.27 -22.24 10.84
N PRO A 49 -10.33 -23.04 10.54
CA PRO A 49 -11.67 -22.51 10.26
C PRO A 49 -12.25 -21.64 11.39
N LEU A 50 -12.13 -22.06 12.64
CA LEU A 50 -12.65 -21.33 13.78
C LEU A 50 -11.96 -19.98 13.96
N TRP A 51 -10.62 -19.94 13.82
CA TRP A 51 -9.86 -18.70 13.88
C TRP A 51 -10.28 -17.73 12.78
N ARG A 52 -10.46 -18.24 11.55
CA ARG A 52 -10.94 -17.43 10.41
C ARG A 52 -12.33 -16.89 10.63
N ALA A 53 -13.26 -17.66 11.19
CA ALA A 53 -14.60 -17.18 11.51
C ALA A 53 -14.60 -16.04 12.55
N LEU A 54 -13.70 -16.07 13.53
CA LEU A 54 -13.59 -15.05 14.56
C LEU A 54 -12.75 -13.83 14.10
N TRP A 55 -11.60 -14.07 13.48
CA TRP A 55 -10.58 -13.05 13.19
C TRP A 55 -10.34 -12.77 11.70
N GLY A 56 -11.14 -13.35 10.82
CA GLY A 56 -11.13 -13.13 9.39
C GLY A 56 -10.29 -14.12 8.60
N GLY A 57 -10.77 -14.47 7.42
CA GLY A 57 -10.06 -15.19 6.38
C GLY A 57 -9.01 -14.33 5.67
N HIS A 58 -9.35 -13.05 5.49
CA HIS A 58 -8.47 -12.02 4.92
C HIS A 58 -7.74 -12.50 3.66
N HIS A 59 -6.48 -12.10 3.50
CA HIS A 59 -5.57 -12.58 2.44
C HIS A 59 -4.65 -13.71 2.90
N ARG A 60 -5.02 -14.47 3.96
CA ARG A 60 -4.16 -15.49 4.62
C ARG A 60 -3.61 -16.53 3.65
N ALA A 61 -4.42 -16.96 2.69
CA ALA A 61 -3.98 -17.92 1.68
C ALA A 61 -2.84 -17.35 0.82
N LEU A 62 -2.94 -16.09 0.39
CA LEU A 62 -1.89 -15.41 -0.38
C LEU A 62 -0.61 -15.21 0.46
N TRP A 63 -0.75 -14.88 1.75
CA TRP A 63 0.38 -14.76 2.67
C TRP A 63 1.13 -16.07 2.85
N ALA A 64 0.40 -17.19 2.89
CA ALA A 64 0.97 -18.52 3.09
C ALA A 64 1.45 -19.18 1.78
N THR A 65 1.09 -18.65 0.61
CA THR A 65 1.50 -19.19 -0.69
C THR A 65 3.00 -18.94 -0.90
N PRO A 66 3.82 -20.00 -1.10
CA PRO A 66 5.21 -19.84 -1.50
C PRO A 66 5.31 -19.22 -2.89
N VAL A 67 6.19 -18.24 -3.03
CA VAL A 67 6.47 -17.55 -4.29
C VAL A 67 7.95 -17.55 -4.61
N THR A 68 8.29 -17.55 -5.89
CA THR A 68 9.66 -17.44 -6.36
C THR A 68 10.09 -15.97 -6.37
N ALA A 69 11.04 -15.63 -5.52
CA ALA A 69 11.56 -14.27 -5.39
C ALA A 69 13.04 -14.20 -5.80
N PRO A 70 13.44 -13.24 -6.65
CA PRO A 70 14.85 -12.98 -6.95
C PRO A 70 15.62 -12.61 -5.68
N VAL A 71 16.84 -13.10 -5.55
CA VAL A 71 17.74 -12.75 -4.44
C VAL A 71 18.41 -11.41 -4.73
N LEU A 72 18.20 -10.44 -3.84
CA LEU A 72 18.88 -9.16 -3.92
C LEU A 72 20.24 -9.25 -3.23
N ARG A 73 21.32 -9.14 -3.99
CA ARG A 73 22.68 -9.00 -3.48
C ARG A 73 23.06 -7.53 -3.41
N LEU A 74 23.66 -7.14 -2.31
CA LEU A 74 24.12 -5.78 -2.07
C LEU A 74 25.63 -5.64 -2.35
N GLY A 75 26.12 -4.40 -2.33
CA GLY A 75 27.53 -4.09 -2.53
C GLY A 75 27.98 -4.14 -4.00
N PRO A 76 29.30 -4.10 -4.26
CA PRO A 76 29.86 -3.95 -5.60
C PRO A 76 29.50 -5.09 -6.57
N THR A 77 29.26 -6.29 -6.05
CA THR A 77 28.91 -7.48 -6.82
C THR A 77 27.40 -7.60 -7.11
N GLY A 78 26.59 -6.77 -6.47
CA GLY A 78 25.14 -6.75 -6.66
C GLY A 78 24.70 -5.84 -7.82
N PRO A 79 23.48 -6.04 -8.33
CA PRO A 79 22.94 -5.21 -9.40
C PRO A 79 22.94 -3.71 -9.02
N GLY A 80 23.61 -2.88 -9.83
CA GLY A 80 23.70 -1.44 -9.63
C GLY A 80 24.58 -1.00 -8.44
N GLY A 81 25.32 -1.90 -7.80
CA GLY A 81 26.19 -1.56 -6.67
C GLY A 81 25.43 -1.01 -5.45
N LEU A 82 24.22 -1.51 -5.19
CA LEU A 82 23.33 -1.01 -4.12
C LEU A 82 23.99 -1.11 -2.74
N ARG A 83 24.04 0.00 -2.01
CA ARG A 83 24.59 0.07 -0.67
C ARG A 83 23.53 0.58 0.32
N PRO A 84 23.44 0.00 1.53
CA PRO A 84 22.57 0.50 2.58
C PRO A 84 22.96 1.93 2.98
N LEU A 85 21.95 2.80 3.10
CA LEU A 85 22.16 4.20 3.44
C LEU A 85 21.64 4.51 4.85
N ARG A 86 20.37 4.24 5.10
CA ARG A 86 19.76 4.43 6.42
C ARG A 86 18.46 3.65 6.58
N ALA A 87 18.19 3.26 7.82
CA ALA A 87 16.90 2.74 8.22
C ALA A 87 15.81 3.82 8.11
N GLY A 88 14.61 3.40 7.83
CA GLY A 88 13.42 4.24 7.76
C GLY A 88 12.18 3.40 8.06
N GLY A 89 11.04 3.95 7.80
CA GLY A 89 9.74 3.36 8.10
C GLY A 89 9.11 4.04 9.30
N SER A 90 7.82 4.23 9.20
CA SER A 90 6.98 4.74 10.27
C SER A 90 5.88 3.71 10.54
N TYR A 91 5.57 3.51 11.80
CA TYR A 91 4.48 2.67 12.28
C TYR A 91 4.69 1.16 12.12
N GLN A 92 4.45 0.56 10.94
CA GLN A 92 4.33 -0.90 10.77
C GLN A 92 5.36 -1.50 9.81
N THR A 93 5.79 -0.72 8.82
CA THR A 93 6.66 -1.18 7.73
C THR A 93 8.12 -0.88 8.06
N ARG A 94 8.97 -1.90 8.06
CA ARG A 94 10.42 -1.71 8.07
C ARG A 94 10.86 -1.29 6.67
N SER A 95 11.57 -0.19 6.57
CA SER A 95 12.15 0.24 5.32
C SER A 95 13.64 0.53 5.43
N LEU A 96 14.39 0.20 4.39
CA LEU A 96 15.82 0.47 4.29
C LEU A 96 16.05 1.26 3.00
N ARG A 97 16.68 2.43 3.11
CA ARG A 97 17.14 3.17 1.94
C ARG A 97 18.43 2.57 1.44
N LEU A 98 18.49 2.43 0.12
CA LEU A 98 19.67 1.99 -0.61
C LEU A 98 20.07 3.08 -1.61
N ARG A 99 21.36 3.12 -1.98
CA ARG A 99 21.88 4.01 -2.99
C ARG A 99 22.77 3.23 -3.96
N THR A 100 22.62 3.48 -5.23
CA THR A 100 23.50 2.98 -6.29
C THR A 100 24.79 3.79 -6.37
N ALA A 101 25.76 3.29 -7.11
CA ALA A 101 27.03 3.99 -7.34
C ALA A 101 26.86 5.31 -8.10
N ASP A 102 25.85 5.40 -8.99
CA ASP A 102 25.48 6.61 -9.75
C ASP A 102 24.58 7.58 -8.94
N GLY A 103 24.34 7.29 -7.65
CA GLY A 103 23.64 8.18 -6.74
C GLY A 103 22.12 8.03 -6.67
N ARG A 104 21.51 7.15 -7.49
CA ARG A 104 20.06 6.89 -7.42
C ARG A 104 19.69 6.23 -6.10
N GLU A 105 18.57 6.62 -5.55
CA GLU A 105 18.07 6.07 -4.29
C GLU A 105 16.91 5.10 -4.50
N PHE A 106 16.97 4.00 -3.77
CA PHE A 106 15.93 2.98 -3.71
C PHE A 106 15.45 2.80 -2.27
N VAL A 107 14.28 2.23 -2.13
CA VAL A 107 13.70 1.86 -0.83
C VAL A 107 13.30 0.41 -0.85
N LEU A 108 13.83 -0.37 0.09
CA LEU A 108 13.26 -1.66 0.46
C LEU A 108 12.15 -1.43 1.45
N ARG A 109 10.97 -2.00 1.19
CA ARG A 109 9.83 -2.02 2.11
C ARG A 109 9.51 -3.45 2.45
N SER A 110 9.49 -3.81 3.73
CA SER A 110 9.12 -5.17 4.11
C SER A 110 7.72 -5.50 3.63
N VAL A 111 7.55 -6.67 3.00
CA VAL A 111 6.23 -7.21 2.65
C VAL A 111 5.47 -7.47 3.94
N ASP A 112 6.10 -8.18 4.83
CA ASP A 112 5.58 -8.42 6.17
C ASP A 112 5.74 -7.19 7.07
N LYS A 113 4.69 -6.90 7.86
CA LYS A 113 4.57 -5.70 8.69
C LYS A 113 4.38 -6.06 10.14
N ASP A 114 4.83 -5.19 11.02
CA ASP A 114 4.66 -5.36 12.46
C ASP A 114 3.96 -4.16 13.08
N ALA A 115 2.67 -4.30 13.35
CA ALA A 115 1.87 -3.25 13.97
C ALA A 115 2.01 -3.19 15.51
N ARG A 116 2.70 -4.14 16.13
CA ARG A 116 2.86 -4.20 17.61
C ARG A 116 3.49 -2.94 18.22
N PRO A 117 4.45 -2.25 17.56
CA PRO A 117 4.99 -1.01 18.11
C PRO A 117 3.97 0.13 18.28
N ALA A 118 2.82 0.07 17.58
CA ALA A 118 1.74 1.04 17.74
C ALA A 118 0.96 0.84 19.06
N LEU A 119 1.09 -0.31 19.73
CA LEU A 119 0.50 -0.57 21.03
C LEU A 119 1.39 0.01 22.16
N PRO A 120 0.75 0.51 23.26
CA PRO A 120 1.49 0.88 24.46
C PRO A 120 2.41 -0.27 24.92
N ALA A 121 3.59 0.08 25.39
CA ALA A 121 4.52 -0.91 25.94
C ALA A 121 3.95 -1.59 27.19
N GLY A 122 4.53 -2.73 27.57
CA GLY A 122 4.13 -3.48 28.78
C GLY A 122 3.05 -4.53 28.50
N TRP A 123 2.12 -4.70 29.44
CA TRP A 123 1.14 -5.78 29.43
C TRP A 123 0.16 -5.70 28.24
N VAL A 124 -0.23 -4.50 27.82
CA VAL A 124 -1.12 -4.29 26.65
C VAL A 124 -0.48 -4.89 25.40
N ARG A 125 0.78 -4.56 25.14
CA ARG A 125 1.50 -5.09 23.96
C ARG A 125 1.71 -6.59 24.06
N ARG A 126 1.94 -7.14 25.27
CA ARG A 126 2.05 -8.58 25.47
C ARG A 126 0.74 -9.31 25.18
N LEU A 127 -0.39 -8.75 25.61
CA LEU A 127 -1.69 -9.36 25.44
C LEU A 127 -2.24 -9.19 24.01
N LEU A 128 -2.24 -7.98 23.49
CA LEU A 128 -2.86 -7.64 22.18
C LEU A 128 -1.86 -7.74 21.01
N GLY A 129 -0.56 -7.78 21.30
CA GLY A 129 0.47 -7.82 20.26
C GLY A 129 0.33 -8.99 19.29
N PRO A 130 0.14 -10.23 19.74
CA PRO A 130 -0.05 -11.38 18.85
C PRO A 130 -1.26 -11.21 17.94
N LEU A 131 -2.34 -10.60 18.41
CA LEU A 131 -3.53 -10.32 17.65
C LEU A 131 -3.30 -9.21 16.61
N MET A 132 -2.66 -8.12 17.02
CA MET A 132 -2.27 -7.05 16.09
C MET A 132 -1.35 -7.57 14.99
N ARG A 133 -0.45 -8.49 15.33
CA ARG A 133 0.42 -9.17 14.37
C ARG A 133 -0.38 -10.03 13.39
N ASP A 134 -1.34 -10.80 13.87
CA ASP A 134 -2.21 -11.64 13.07
C ASP A 134 -3.04 -10.84 12.06
N GLN A 135 -3.50 -9.64 12.46
CA GLN A 135 -4.28 -8.73 11.60
C GLN A 135 -3.47 -8.08 10.46
N THR A 136 -2.15 -8.29 10.39
CA THR A 136 -1.35 -7.97 9.20
C THR A 136 -1.89 -8.68 7.97
N SER A 137 -2.49 -9.86 8.13
CA SER A 137 -3.14 -10.63 7.06
C SER A 137 -4.31 -9.93 6.38
N ALA A 138 -4.88 -8.87 6.98
CA ALA A 138 -5.91 -8.02 6.38
C ALA A 138 -5.38 -7.17 5.22
N GLY A 139 -4.08 -6.84 5.22
CA GLY A 139 -3.40 -6.22 4.08
C GLY A 139 -3.05 -7.23 3.00
N HIS A 140 -3.17 -6.83 1.75
CA HIS A 140 -2.81 -7.70 0.62
C HIS A 140 -1.29 -7.73 0.40
N PRO A 141 -0.59 -8.89 0.48
CA PRO A 141 0.88 -8.94 0.43
C PRO A 141 1.47 -8.42 -0.89
N TYR A 142 0.75 -8.60 -1.98
CA TYR A 142 1.19 -8.23 -3.34
C TYR A 142 0.30 -7.15 -3.98
N GLY A 143 -0.58 -6.50 -3.22
CA GLY A 143 -1.50 -5.48 -3.73
C GLY A 143 -0.82 -4.28 -4.39
N ALA A 144 0.39 -3.94 -3.95
CA ALA A 144 1.18 -2.86 -4.52
C ALA A 144 1.51 -3.05 -6.01
N TYR A 145 1.68 -4.30 -6.48
CA TYR A 145 1.89 -4.61 -7.91
C TYR A 145 0.68 -4.25 -8.74
N VAL A 146 -0.48 -4.78 -8.32
CA VAL A 146 -1.75 -4.54 -9.01
C VAL A 146 -2.05 -3.04 -9.02
N ALA A 147 -1.86 -2.37 -7.89
CA ALA A 147 -2.07 -0.93 -7.77
C ALA A 147 -1.15 -0.11 -8.67
N ALA A 148 0.13 -0.51 -8.84
CA ALA A 148 1.07 0.17 -9.74
C ALA A 148 0.66 0.04 -11.21
N ARG A 149 0.27 -1.16 -11.66
CA ARG A 149 -0.20 -1.37 -13.04
C ARG A 149 -1.50 -0.65 -13.34
N LEU A 150 -2.43 -0.65 -12.38
CA LEU A 150 -3.67 0.10 -12.52
C LEU A 150 -3.42 1.62 -12.53
N ALA A 151 -2.44 2.10 -11.76
CA ALA A 151 -2.02 3.50 -11.81
C ALA A 151 -1.43 3.87 -13.18
N GLN A 152 -0.62 2.99 -13.77
CA GLN A 152 -0.11 3.16 -15.14
C GLN A 152 -1.25 3.31 -16.14
N SER A 153 -2.21 2.39 -16.13
CA SER A 153 -3.37 2.43 -17.02
C SER A 153 -4.23 3.68 -16.79
N ALA A 154 -4.40 4.11 -15.53
CA ALA A 154 -5.12 5.31 -15.16
C ALA A 154 -4.41 6.63 -15.54
N GLY A 155 -3.15 6.59 -15.96
CA GLY A 155 -2.33 7.77 -16.21
C GLY A 155 -1.99 8.55 -14.93
N VAL A 156 -1.78 7.81 -13.83
CA VAL A 156 -1.34 8.32 -12.54
C VAL A 156 0.11 7.93 -12.34
N LEU A 157 0.95 8.89 -11.98
CA LEU A 157 2.36 8.62 -11.65
C LEU A 157 2.45 7.61 -10.50
N HIS A 158 3.47 6.74 -10.52
CA HIS A 158 3.57 5.65 -9.55
C HIS A 158 4.99 5.11 -9.43
N THR A 159 5.29 4.49 -8.30
CA THR A 159 6.48 3.65 -8.13
C THR A 159 6.26 2.27 -8.77
N ASN A 160 7.36 1.59 -9.12
CA ASN A 160 7.32 0.24 -9.68
C ASN A 160 7.90 -0.75 -8.65
N PRO A 161 7.08 -1.36 -7.78
CA PRO A 161 7.55 -2.33 -6.81
C PRO A 161 8.07 -3.59 -7.51
N ARG A 162 9.21 -4.10 -7.03
CA ARG A 162 9.78 -5.39 -7.44
C ARG A 162 9.98 -6.25 -6.20
N LEU A 163 9.45 -7.48 -6.22
CA LEU A 163 9.68 -8.43 -5.12
C LEU A 163 11.12 -8.88 -5.13
N VAL A 164 11.76 -8.85 -3.98
CA VAL A 164 13.10 -9.37 -3.78
C VAL A 164 13.21 -10.05 -2.42
N TYR A 165 14.03 -11.08 -2.36
CA TYR A 165 14.46 -11.66 -1.09
C TYR A 165 15.82 -11.09 -0.73
N LEU A 166 15.94 -10.50 0.45
CA LEU A 166 17.20 -10.01 0.99
C LEU A 166 17.80 -11.07 1.91
N PRO A 167 18.90 -11.71 1.53
CA PRO A 167 19.53 -12.74 2.35
C PRO A 167 20.21 -12.16 3.59
N ASP A 168 20.85 -13.00 4.37
CA ASP A 168 21.74 -12.60 5.44
C ASP A 168 23.08 -12.10 4.86
N ASP A 169 23.03 -10.95 4.21
CA ASP A 169 24.14 -10.38 3.43
C ASP A 169 25.05 -9.54 4.33
N PRO A 170 26.37 -9.85 4.41
CA PRO A 170 27.33 -9.03 5.15
C PRO A 170 27.38 -7.56 4.71
N ALA A 171 27.08 -7.26 3.45
CA ALA A 171 27.03 -5.89 2.92
C ALA A 171 25.95 -5.01 3.55
N LEU A 172 24.99 -5.60 4.30
CA LEU A 172 24.04 -4.88 5.15
C LEU A 172 24.72 -4.15 6.33
N GLY A 173 25.92 -4.58 6.75
CA GLY A 173 26.61 -3.98 7.89
C GLY A 173 25.74 -3.94 9.15
N PRO A 174 25.55 -2.75 9.78
CA PRO A 174 24.77 -2.63 11.02
C PRO A 174 23.26 -2.95 10.83
N PHE A 175 22.75 -2.98 9.61
CA PHE A 175 21.35 -3.28 9.31
C PHE A 175 21.08 -4.80 9.18
N ARG A 176 22.11 -5.65 9.18
CA ARG A 176 22.02 -7.07 8.89
C ARG A 176 21.02 -7.82 9.77
N ALA A 177 21.11 -7.63 11.08
CA ALA A 177 20.23 -8.30 12.04
C ALA A 177 18.75 -7.92 11.89
N ALA A 178 18.47 -6.67 11.50
CA ALA A 178 17.11 -6.14 11.40
C ALA A 178 16.46 -6.38 10.03
N TYR A 179 17.25 -6.49 8.96
CA TYR A 179 16.73 -6.50 7.59
C TYR A 179 17.04 -7.77 6.80
N GLY A 180 18.01 -8.56 7.19
CA GLY A 180 18.33 -9.82 6.52
C GLY A 180 17.22 -10.87 6.63
N ARG A 181 17.23 -11.84 5.71
CA ARG A 181 16.35 -13.03 5.68
C ARG A 181 14.86 -12.70 5.54
N ALA A 182 14.49 -11.76 4.65
CA ALA A 182 13.10 -11.38 4.48
C ALA A 182 12.78 -10.96 3.04
N LEU A 183 11.47 -10.98 2.72
CA LEU A 183 10.91 -10.47 1.47
C LEU A 183 10.68 -8.95 1.57
N TYR A 184 11.05 -8.26 0.50
CA TYR A 184 10.86 -6.83 0.34
C TYR A 184 10.28 -6.47 -1.01
N LEU A 185 9.60 -5.34 -1.06
CA LEU A 185 9.36 -4.59 -2.28
C LEU A 185 10.50 -3.58 -2.44
N LEU A 186 11.25 -3.71 -3.52
CA LEU A 186 12.29 -2.75 -3.92
C LEU A 186 11.66 -1.74 -4.88
N GLU A 187 11.71 -0.47 -4.54
CA GLU A 187 11.15 0.64 -5.32
C GLU A 187 12.18 1.74 -5.47
N GLU A 188 12.18 2.40 -6.63
CA GLU A 188 12.93 3.63 -6.79
C GLU A 188 12.30 4.74 -5.93
N ARG A 189 13.14 5.50 -5.22
CA ARG A 189 12.66 6.56 -4.33
C ARG A 189 12.31 7.80 -5.14
N PRO A 190 11.04 8.26 -5.14
CA PRO A 190 10.67 9.47 -5.86
C PRO A 190 11.14 10.71 -5.07
N ALA A 191 12.34 11.19 -5.37
CA ALA A 191 12.92 12.39 -4.80
C ALA A 191 14.09 12.90 -5.66
N GLY A 192 14.28 14.21 -5.68
CA GLY A 192 15.35 14.85 -6.45
C GLY A 192 15.14 14.73 -7.95
N ASP A 193 16.21 14.50 -8.70
CA ASP A 193 16.18 14.35 -10.16
C ASP A 193 15.68 12.95 -10.56
N GLN A 194 14.59 12.91 -11.29
CA GLN A 194 13.91 11.71 -11.78
C GLN A 194 13.71 11.72 -13.30
N ARG A 195 14.53 12.49 -14.05
CA ARG A 195 14.44 12.58 -15.52
C ARG A 195 14.55 11.22 -16.23
N HIS A 196 15.23 10.27 -15.60
CA HIS A 196 15.38 8.89 -16.10
C HIS A 196 14.16 7.99 -15.80
N ALA A 197 13.18 8.46 -15.01
CA ALA A 197 12.05 7.66 -14.52
C ALA A 197 10.69 8.21 -15.03
N PRO A 198 10.21 7.75 -16.20
CA PRO A 198 8.93 8.23 -16.77
C PRO A 198 7.73 8.02 -15.85
N THR A 199 7.70 6.92 -15.10
CA THR A 199 6.61 6.65 -14.14
C THR A 199 6.60 7.58 -12.94
N LEU A 200 7.70 8.30 -12.70
CA LEU A 200 7.83 9.35 -11.70
C LEU A 200 7.75 10.76 -12.32
N GLY A 201 7.29 10.86 -13.58
CA GLY A 201 7.05 12.12 -14.28
C GLY A 201 8.20 12.60 -15.13
N ALA A 202 9.34 11.89 -15.19
CA ALA A 202 10.57 12.33 -15.88
C ALA A 202 11.00 13.76 -15.47
N SER A 203 10.73 14.16 -14.24
CA SER A 203 10.93 15.50 -13.72
C SER A 203 12.37 15.69 -13.19
N ALA A 204 12.97 16.84 -13.47
CA ALA A 204 14.25 17.23 -12.89
C ALA A 204 14.16 17.45 -11.36
N ARG A 205 12.96 17.66 -10.83
CA ARG A 205 12.76 17.93 -9.41
C ARG A 205 11.49 17.28 -8.87
N VAL A 206 11.67 16.32 -7.96
CA VAL A 206 10.58 15.68 -7.21
C VAL A 206 10.69 16.04 -5.75
N VAL A 207 9.64 16.66 -5.21
CA VAL A 207 9.61 17.26 -3.88
C VAL A 207 8.61 16.58 -2.94
N GLY A 208 8.68 16.89 -1.65
CA GLY A 208 7.69 16.48 -0.65
C GLY A 208 6.46 17.39 -0.61
N SER A 209 5.37 16.95 0.07
CA SER A 209 4.17 17.78 0.18
C SER A 209 4.41 19.10 0.93
N ALA A 210 5.24 19.10 1.97
CA ALA A 210 5.54 20.32 2.70
C ALA A 210 6.25 21.36 1.81
N GLU A 211 7.22 20.94 1.00
CA GLU A 211 7.94 21.80 0.08
C GLU A 211 7.02 22.30 -1.05
N MET A 212 6.23 21.43 -1.65
CA MET A 212 5.24 21.79 -2.66
C MET A 212 4.26 22.83 -2.12
N LEU A 213 3.72 22.64 -0.91
CA LEU A 213 2.78 23.58 -0.30
C LEU A 213 3.43 24.92 0.04
N ALA A 214 4.69 24.92 0.45
CA ALA A 214 5.44 26.16 0.70
C ALA A 214 5.64 26.96 -0.60
N GLU A 215 5.91 26.31 -1.72
CA GLU A 215 6.05 26.98 -3.02
C GLU A 215 4.72 27.48 -3.58
N VAL A 216 3.63 26.72 -3.40
CA VAL A 216 2.28 27.18 -3.78
C VAL A 216 1.87 28.37 -2.93
N GLY A 217 2.22 28.36 -1.63
CA GLY A 217 1.89 29.45 -0.70
C GLY A 217 0.38 29.65 -0.54
N GLN A 218 -0.06 30.91 -0.58
CA GLN A 218 -1.48 31.28 -0.47
C GLN A 218 -2.25 31.18 -1.80
N ARG A 219 -1.56 30.89 -2.90
CA ARG A 219 -2.20 30.82 -4.23
C ARG A 219 -2.96 29.52 -4.40
N PRO A 220 -4.09 29.50 -5.13
CA PRO A 220 -4.69 28.27 -5.55
C PRO A 220 -3.69 27.45 -6.42
N VAL A 221 -3.69 26.14 -6.27
CA VAL A 221 -2.96 25.27 -7.20
C VAL A 221 -3.55 25.38 -8.61
N SER A 222 -2.73 25.12 -9.63
CA SER A 222 -3.22 25.14 -11.00
C SER A 222 -4.35 24.11 -11.20
N PRO A 223 -5.31 24.37 -12.09
CA PRO A 223 -6.34 23.40 -12.43
C PRO A 223 -5.77 22.06 -12.90
N ALA A 224 -4.63 22.07 -13.58
CA ALA A 224 -3.93 20.85 -14.02
C ALA A 224 -3.43 20.02 -12.83
N THR A 225 -2.77 20.66 -11.86
CA THR A 225 -2.33 20.02 -10.60
C THR A 225 -3.52 19.45 -9.82
N ALA A 226 -4.60 20.24 -9.66
CA ALA A 226 -5.79 19.82 -8.93
C ALA A 226 -6.48 18.61 -9.60
N ARG A 227 -6.63 18.62 -10.93
CA ARG A 227 -7.20 17.49 -11.69
C ARG A 227 -6.33 16.23 -11.63
N ALA A 228 -5.01 16.37 -11.75
CA ALA A 228 -4.10 15.25 -11.63
C ALA A 228 -4.18 14.62 -10.22
N PHE A 229 -4.28 15.46 -9.18
CA PHE A 229 -4.47 14.98 -7.80
C PHE A 229 -5.85 14.32 -7.62
N LEU A 230 -6.92 14.90 -8.15
CA LEU A 230 -8.26 14.32 -8.12
C LEU A 230 -8.29 12.93 -8.76
N ARG A 231 -7.65 12.75 -9.93
CA ARG A 231 -7.54 11.44 -10.60
C ARG A 231 -6.84 10.42 -9.71
N ALA A 232 -5.73 10.80 -9.10
CA ALA A 232 -4.99 9.92 -8.19
C ALA A 232 -5.83 9.54 -6.96
N ARG A 233 -6.61 10.49 -6.40
CA ARG A 233 -7.50 10.24 -5.26
C ARG A 233 -8.68 9.35 -5.62
N LEU A 234 -9.32 9.55 -6.77
CA LEU A 234 -10.38 8.67 -7.26
C LEU A 234 -9.86 7.24 -7.46
N LEU A 235 -8.64 7.08 -7.95
CA LEU A 235 -7.98 5.79 -8.05
C LEU A 235 -7.77 5.15 -6.66
N ASP A 236 -7.29 5.91 -5.67
CA ASP A 236 -7.10 5.40 -4.29
C ASP A 236 -8.44 4.94 -3.67
N LEU A 237 -9.52 5.73 -3.83
CA LEU A 237 -10.85 5.36 -3.38
C LEU A 237 -11.37 4.09 -4.06
N TRP A 238 -11.14 3.96 -5.35
CA TRP A 238 -11.51 2.79 -6.13
C TRP A 238 -10.75 1.53 -5.70
N LEU A 239 -9.44 1.66 -5.36
CA LEU A 239 -8.60 0.59 -4.82
C LEU A 239 -8.89 0.27 -3.34
N GLY A 240 -9.66 1.11 -2.65
CA GLY A 240 -9.92 0.98 -1.22
C GLY A 240 -8.70 1.34 -0.35
N ASP A 241 -7.79 2.16 -0.86
CA ASP A 241 -6.61 2.58 -0.10
C ASP A 241 -6.96 3.72 0.86
N TRP A 242 -7.09 3.40 2.14
CA TRP A 242 -7.46 4.32 3.21
C TRP A 242 -6.29 5.13 3.77
N SER A 243 -5.04 4.80 3.42
CA SER A 243 -3.86 5.40 4.02
C SER A 243 -3.21 6.43 3.10
N ARG A 244 -3.79 7.65 3.03
CA ARG A 244 -3.34 8.73 2.12
C ARG A 244 -2.95 10.01 2.85
N ARG A 245 -2.08 9.89 3.87
CA ARG A 245 -1.54 11.05 4.60
C ARG A 245 -0.63 11.93 3.71
N PRO A 246 -0.42 13.21 4.07
CA PRO A 246 0.45 14.12 3.29
C PRO A 246 1.87 13.61 3.05
N ASP A 247 2.44 12.84 3.99
CA ASP A 247 3.78 12.26 3.87
C ASP A 247 3.89 11.16 2.81
N GLN A 248 2.76 10.61 2.36
CA GLN A 248 2.70 9.55 1.34
C GLN A 248 2.62 10.09 -0.09
N TRP A 249 2.74 11.39 -0.27
CA TRP A 249 2.79 12.02 -1.58
C TRP A 249 4.17 12.57 -1.89
N ARG A 250 4.51 12.52 -3.18
CA ARG A 250 5.59 13.29 -3.77
C ARG A 250 5.02 14.03 -4.98
N TRP A 251 5.74 15.03 -5.43
CA TRP A 251 5.25 15.94 -6.44
C TRP A 251 6.35 16.18 -7.46
N ALA A 252 6.13 15.75 -8.70
CA ALA A 252 7.00 16.07 -9.81
C ALA A 252 6.72 17.51 -10.22
N ALA A 253 7.73 18.37 -10.09
CA ALA A 253 7.65 19.76 -10.50
C ALA A 253 7.94 19.88 -11.99
N GLU A 254 7.05 20.53 -12.73
CA GLU A 254 7.19 20.79 -14.16
C GLU A 254 7.24 22.30 -14.40
N PRO A 255 8.12 22.78 -15.32
CA PRO A 255 8.06 24.18 -15.72
C PRO A 255 6.69 24.52 -16.28
N ALA A 256 6.14 25.65 -15.90
CA ALA A 256 4.89 26.17 -16.46
C ALA A 256 5.09 27.58 -17.02
N ALA A 257 4.26 27.95 -17.96
CA ALA A 257 4.30 29.30 -18.58
C ALA A 257 3.85 30.42 -17.62
N GLY A 258 3.45 30.08 -16.38
CA GLY A 258 2.94 31.03 -15.38
C GLY A 258 3.91 31.30 -14.23
N ALA A 259 3.41 31.95 -13.17
CA ALA A 259 4.19 32.42 -12.02
C ALA A 259 4.64 31.31 -11.04
N GLY A 260 4.86 30.11 -11.47
CA GLY A 260 5.40 29.01 -10.65
C GLY A 260 5.24 27.63 -11.30
N PRO A 261 5.90 26.61 -10.77
CA PRO A 261 5.84 25.27 -11.33
C PRO A 261 4.44 24.65 -11.20
N GLU A 262 4.08 23.82 -12.15
CA GLU A 262 3.00 22.85 -11.99
C GLU A 262 3.50 21.61 -11.27
N PHE A 263 2.62 20.96 -10.51
CA PHE A 263 2.96 19.79 -9.75
C PHE A 263 2.11 18.59 -10.15
N ARG A 264 2.75 17.48 -10.51
CA ARG A 264 2.06 16.22 -10.74
C ARG A 264 2.23 15.30 -9.54
N PRO A 265 1.14 14.80 -8.94
CA PRO A 265 1.21 13.96 -7.75
C PRO A 265 1.76 12.57 -8.05
N ILE A 266 2.66 12.11 -7.21
CA ILE A 266 3.21 10.75 -7.19
C ILE A 266 2.76 10.12 -5.87
N PRO A 267 1.65 9.37 -5.84
CA PRO A 267 1.26 8.62 -4.65
C PRO A 267 2.23 7.47 -4.42
N ARG A 268 2.74 7.39 -3.21
CA ARG A 268 3.59 6.30 -2.73
C ARG A 268 2.79 5.37 -1.85
N ASP A 269 3.36 4.21 -1.54
CA ASP A 269 2.93 3.39 -0.41
C ASP A 269 1.49 2.89 -0.52
N ARG A 270 1.12 2.34 -1.69
CA ARG A 270 -0.22 1.75 -1.93
C ARG A 270 -0.35 0.33 -1.36
N ASP A 271 0.23 0.11 -0.20
CA ASP A 271 0.22 -1.17 0.49
C ASP A 271 -1.05 -1.43 1.30
N GLN A 272 -1.94 -0.44 1.39
CA GLN A 272 -3.26 -0.57 1.99
C GLN A 272 -4.38 -0.74 0.94
N ALA A 273 -4.04 -0.80 -0.35
CA ALA A 273 -4.99 -1.19 -1.38
C ALA A 273 -5.48 -2.63 -1.14
N PHE A 274 -6.76 -2.87 -1.42
CA PHE A 274 -7.41 -4.18 -1.28
C PHE A 274 -7.49 -4.70 0.18
N PHE A 275 -7.46 -3.80 1.15
CA PHE A 275 -7.56 -4.15 2.56
C PHE A 275 -8.90 -4.86 2.89
N GLN A 276 -8.85 -5.94 3.67
CA GLN A 276 -10.02 -6.70 4.09
C GLN A 276 -10.11 -6.76 5.61
N MET A 277 -11.27 -6.38 6.19
CA MET A 277 -11.49 -6.36 7.63
C MET A 277 -12.98 -6.55 8.00
N ASP A 278 -13.74 -7.27 7.17
CA ASP A 278 -15.18 -7.51 7.39
C ASP A 278 -15.57 -8.99 7.29
N ASP A 279 -14.60 -9.86 7.12
CA ASP A 279 -14.77 -11.29 6.88
C ASP A 279 -14.56 -12.17 8.14
N GLY A 280 -14.64 -11.56 9.31
CA GLY A 280 -14.61 -12.23 10.60
C GLY A 280 -15.37 -11.41 11.66
N LEU A 281 -15.87 -12.07 12.71
CA LEU A 281 -16.72 -11.43 13.74
C LEU A 281 -16.06 -10.19 14.36
N TYR A 282 -14.81 -10.31 14.84
CA TYR A 282 -14.12 -9.21 15.53
C TYR A 282 -13.63 -8.11 14.57
N PRO A 283 -13.00 -8.41 13.43
CA PRO A 283 -12.68 -7.40 12.41
C PRO A 283 -13.91 -6.63 11.95
N TRP A 284 -15.05 -7.30 11.71
CA TRP A 284 -16.29 -6.66 11.35
C TRP A 284 -16.77 -5.67 12.44
N LEU A 285 -16.76 -6.07 13.74
CA LEU A 285 -17.10 -5.19 14.85
C LEU A 285 -16.18 -3.97 14.94
N ILE A 286 -14.87 -4.16 14.75
CA ILE A 286 -13.89 -3.06 14.73
C ILE A 286 -14.16 -2.11 13.55
N GLY A 287 -14.50 -2.65 12.39
CA GLY A 287 -14.88 -1.88 11.20
C GLY A 287 -16.09 -0.97 11.46
N GLN A 288 -17.09 -1.43 12.21
CA GLN A 288 -18.25 -0.59 12.59
C GLN A 288 -17.84 0.61 13.48
N CYS A 289 -16.79 0.45 14.30
CA CYS A 289 -16.31 1.50 15.20
C CYS A 289 -15.28 2.44 14.59
N ARG A 290 -14.69 2.09 13.45
CA ARG A 290 -13.55 2.81 12.83
C ARG A 290 -13.81 3.06 11.36
N ALA A 291 -14.51 4.13 11.05
CA ALA A 291 -14.97 4.49 9.69
C ALA A 291 -13.88 4.47 8.60
N ARG A 292 -12.59 4.65 8.94
CA ARG A 292 -11.49 4.59 7.97
C ARG A 292 -11.15 3.18 7.47
N TYR A 293 -11.46 2.13 8.26
CA TYR A 293 -11.14 0.75 7.90
C TYR A 293 -12.27 0.16 7.05
N GLN A 294 -12.31 0.56 5.79
CA GLN A 294 -13.26 0.06 4.82
C GLN A 294 -12.70 -1.15 4.09
N SER A 295 -13.40 -2.27 4.16
CA SER A 295 -12.99 -3.46 3.42
C SER A 295 -13.16 -3.29 1.92
N PHE A 296 -12.22 -3.89 1.19
CA PHE A 296 -12.31 -3.95 -0.26
C PHE A 296 -13.33 -5.01 -0.68
N GLY A 297 -14.41 -4.58 -1.30
CA GLY A 297 -15.48 -5.43 -1.83
C GLY A 297 -16.09 -4.80 -3.07
N PRO A 298 -17.09 -5.43 -3.70
CA PRO A 298 -17.66 -4.97 -4.96
C PRO A 298 -18.47 -3.68 -4.86
N ARG A 299 -18.89 -3.29 -3.65
CA ARG A 299 -19.73 -2.12 -3.42
C ARG A 299 -18.95 -1.02 -2.70
N LEU A 300 -19.16 0.22 -3.16
CA LEU A 300 -18.81 1.45 -2.45
C LEU A 300 -20.09 2.17 -2.07
N THR A 301 -20.07 2.84 -0.93
CA THR A 301 -21.17 3.70 -0.46
C THR A 301 -20.62 5.09 -0.15
N ALA A 302 -21.49 6.08 -0.02
CA ALA A 302 -21.09 7.43 0.41
C ALA A 302 -20.33 7.42 1.74
N ALA A 303 -20.77 6.59 2.71
CA ALA A 303 -20.10 6.42 4.00
C ALA A 303 -18.69 5.80 3.83
N ALA A 304 -18.55 4.80 2.96
CA ALA A 304 -17.26 4.18 2.67
C ALA A 304 -16.29 5.18 2.02
N VAL A 305 -16.74 5.97 1.05
CA VAL A 305 -15.92 7.02 0.41
C VAL A 305 -15.48 8.05 1.44
N ALA A 306 -16.37 8.52 2.29
CA ALA A 306 -16.05 9.46 3.36
C ALA A 306 -15.03 8.85 4.36
N GLY A 307 -15.17 7.56 4.69
CA GLY A 307 -14.25 6.83 5.56
C GLY A 307 -12.84 6.71 4.96
N LEU A 308 -12.74 6.32 3.71
CA LEU A 308 -11.46 6.22 2.95
C LEU A 308 -10.77 7.58 2.80
N ALA A 309 -11.52 8.68 2.79
CA ALA A 309 -10.97 10.02 2.66
C ALA A 309 -10.43 10.62 3.97
N ILE A 310 -10.69 10.02 5.14
CA ILE A 310 -10.37 10.61 6.46
C ILE A 310 -8.91 11.03 6.56
N THR A 311 -7.96 10.16 6.17
CA THR A 311 -6.53 10.41 6.33
C THR A 311 -5.97 11.41 5.33
N ALA A 312 -6.64 11.59 4.19
CA ALA A 312 -6.27 12.50 3.12
C ALA A 312 -6.97 13.87 3.22
N ARG A 313 -7.99 14.00 4.08
CA ARG A 313 -8.84 15.21 4.17
C ARG A 313 -8.08 16.54 4.14
N PRO A 314 -6.95 16.73 4.84
CA PRO A 314 -6.23 17.99 4.79
C PRO A 314 -5.80 18.38 3.37
N LEU A 315 -5.21 17.44 2.61
CA LEU A 315 -4.81 17.68 1.22
C LEU A 315 -6.00 17.71 0.27
N ASP A 316 -6.96 16.82 0.44
CA ASP A 316 -8.18 16.77 -0.39
C ASP A 316 -8.92 18.12 -0.32
N THR A 317 -9.12 18.66 0.88
CA THR A 317 -9.76 19.96 1.07
C THR A 317 -8.94 21.08 0.45
N LEU A 318 -7.64 21.11 0.69
CA LEU A 318 -6.77 22.18 0.21
C LEU A 318 -6.67 22.22 -1.32
N LEU A 319 -6.55 21.07 -1.96
CA LEU A 319 -6.26 20.99 -3.40
C LEU A 319 -7.50 20.85 -4.27
N LEU A 320 -8.63 20.34 -3.75
CA LEU A 320 -9.79 19.99 -4.56
C LEU A 320 -11.01 20.89 -4.36
N ARG A 321 -11.11 21.63 -3.23
CA ARG A 321 -12.31 22.43 -2.91
C ARG A 321 -12.66 23.48 -3.97
N GLY A 322 -11.69 23.95 -4.73
CA GLY A 322 -11.90 24.91 -5.82
C GLY A 322 -12.43 24.29 -7.12
N LEU A 323 -12.42 22.96 -7.24
CA LEU A 323 -12.89 22.30 -8.46
C LEU A 323 -14.43 22.17 -8.46
N PRO A 324 -15.10 22.38 -9.63
CA PRO A 324 -16.52 22.15 -9.77
C PRO A 324 -16.85 20.65 -9.79
N ALA A 325 -18.09 20.28 -9.45
CA ALA A 325 -18.57 18.90 -9.49
C ALA A 325 -18.36 18.22 -10.85
N THR A 326 -18.46 18.99 -11.92
CA THR A 326 -18.21 18.51 -13.30
C THR A 326 -16.77 18.00 -13.49
N ALA A 327 -15.79 18.60 -12.83
CA ALA A 327 -14.40 18.11 -12.87
C ALA A 327 -14.26 16.71 -12.26
N PHE A 328 -14.96 16.45 -11.15
CA PHE A 328 -14.97 15.12 -10.52
C PHE A 328 -15.59 14.08 -11.44
N GLN A 329 -16.70 14.41 -12.12
CA GLN A 329 -17.35 13.52 -13.08
C GLN A 329 -16.47 13.25 -14.30
N GLN A 330 -15.79 14.28 -14.83
CA GLN A 330 -14.86 14.14 -15.96
C GLN A 330 -13.69 13.21 -15.64
N GLU A 331 -13.07 13.35 -14.45
CA GLU A 331 -11.96 12.49 -14.04
C GLU A 331 -12.43 11.04 -13.78
N ALA A 332 -13.64 10.85 -13.25
CA ALA A 332 -14.24 9.52 -13.10
C ALA A 332 -14.53 8.86 -14.46
N ALA A 333 -15.06 9.61 -15.42
CA ALA A 333 -15.29 9.12 -16.77
C ALA A 333 -13.98 8.72 -17.46
N LEU A 334 -12.92 9.52 -17.32
CA LEU A 334 -11.60 9.24 -17.85
C LEU A 334 -11.00 7.96 -17.21
N LEU A 335 -11.15 7.77 -15.90
CA LEU A 335 -10.72 6.54 -15.23
C LEU A 335 -11.50 5.32 -15.75
N ARG A 336 -12.82 5.41 -15.90
CA ARG A 336 -13.63 4.32 -16.46
C ARG A 336 -13.17 3.92 -17.87
N GLN A 337 -12.86 4.90 -18.71
CA GLN A 337 -12.37 4.66 -20.05
C GLN A 337 -11.00 3.97 -20.06
N ARG A 338 -10.10 4.36 -19.18
CA ARG A 338 -8.73 3.86 -19.15
C ARG A 338 -8.60 2.50 -18.45
N LEU A 339 -9.41 2.24 -17.43
CA LEU A 339 -9.41 1.01 -16.67
C LEU A 339 -10.26 -0.06 -17.39
N THR A 340 -9.88 -0.43 -18.60
CA THR A 340 -10.54 -1.48 -19.39
C THR A 340 -10.41 -2.86 -18.76
N ASP A 341 -11.20 -3.84 -19.20
CA ASP A 341 -11.06 -5.21 -18.71
C ASP A 341 -9.66 -5.77 -18.99
N ALA A 342 -9.12 -5.48 -20.17
CA ALA A 342 -7.75 -5.87 -20.51
C ALA A 342 -6.70 -5.25 -19.57
N ALA A 343 -6.88 -3.96 -19.17
CA ALA A 343 -6.02 -3.31 -18.20
C ALA A 343 -6.12 -3.95 -16.81
N LEU A 344 -7.33 -4.32 -16.39
CA LEU A 344 -7.57 -5.02 -15.13
C LEU A 344 -6.91 -6.40 -15.13
N ASP A 345 -7.13 -7.19 -16.18
CA ASP A 345 -6.58 -8.53 -16.31
C ASP A 345 -5.04 -8.50 -16.36
N SER A 346 -4.46 -7.58 -17.13
CA SER A 346 -3.01 -7.35 -17.14
C SER A 346 -2.45 -6.97 -15.76
N ALA A 347 -3.15 -6.13 -15.01
CA ALA A 347 -2.73 -5.73 -13.68
C ALA A 347 -2.76 -6.88 -12.67
N LEU A 348 -3.77 -7.75 -12.76
CA LEU A 348 -3.91 -8.92 -11.90
C LEU A 348 -2.84 -10.00 -12.17
N GLN A 349 -2.18 -9.95 -13.33
CA GLN A 349 -1.05 -10.80 -13.69
C GLN A 349 0.32 -10.19 -13.32
N ALA A 350 0.36 -9.02 -12.72
CA ALA A 350 1.62 -8.32 -12.44
C ALA A 350 2.36 -8.83 -11.20
N GLY A 351 1.70 -9.57 -10.32
CA GLY A 351 2.28 -10.14 -9.10
C GLY A 351 3.10 -11.41 -9.34
N PRO A 352 3.57 -12.07 -8.28
CA PRO A 352 4.21 -13.37 -8.39
C PRO A 352 3.30 -14.37 -9.10
N PRO A 353 3.79 -15.12 -10.10
CA PRO A 353 2.96 -16.02 -10.94
C PRO A 353 2.12 -16.99 -10.13
N GLU A 354 2.66 -17.50 -9.02
CA GLU A 354 2.01 -18.46 -8.13
C GLU A 354 0.73 -17.91 -7.46
N THR A 355 0.57 -16.57 -7.46
CA THR A 355 -0.56 -15.89 -6.81
C THR A 355 -1.55 -15.27 -7.79
N CYS A 356 -1.22 -15.18 -9.08
CA CYS A 356 -2.02 -14.45 -10.07
C CYS A 356 -3.44 -14.98 -10.20
N ALA A 357 -3.64 -16.29 -10.26
CA ALA A 357 -4.97 -16.90 -10.38
C ALA A 357 -5.86 -16.57 -9.16
N ALA A 358 -5.30 -16.68 -7.95
CA ALA A 358 -6.01 -16.36 -6.71
C ALA A 358 -6.34 -14.86 -6.63
N MET A 359 -5.41 -13.98 -7.02
CA MET A 359 -5.65 -12.53 -7.08
C MET A 359 -6.74 -12.18 -8.10
N ALA A 360 -6.70 -12.79 -9.29
CA ALA A 360 -7.71 -12.55 -10.32
C ALA A 360 -9.11 -12.98 -9.85
N ALA A 361 -9.22 -14.12 -9.20
CA ALA A 361 -10.49 -14.60 -8.65
C ALA A 361 -11.01 -13.70 -7.52
N ALA A 362 -10.14 -13.26 -6.62
CA ALA A 362 -10.54 -12.46 -5.46
C ALA A 362 -10.83 -10.99 -5.81
N LEU A 363 -10.00 -10.36 -6.62
CA LEU A 363 -10.06 -8.91 -6.87
C LEU A 363 -10.81 -8.56 -8.16
N GLY A 364 -10.75 -9.39 -9.19
CA GLY A 364 -11.26 -9.08 -10.53
C GLY A 364 -12.73 -8.68 -10.55
N PRO A 365 -13.67 -9.48 -9.99
CA PRO A 365 -15.09 -9.13 -9.94
C PRO A 365 -15.35 -7.82 -9.20
N ALA A 366 -14.69 -7.59 -8.07
CA ALA A 366 -14.85 -6.39 -7.26
C ALA A 366 -14.33 -5.14 -7.99
N LEU A 367 -13.17 -5.22 -8.66
CA LEU A 367 -12.62 -4.13 -9.46
C LEU A 367 -13.56 -3.72 -10.59
N ARG A 368 -14.13 -4.69 -11.33
CA ARG A 368 -15.11 -4.41 -12.40
C ARG A 368 -16.37 -3.76 -11.86
N ALA A 369 -16.92 -4.28 -10.76
CA ALA A 369 -18.10 -3.73 -10.13
C ALA A 369 -17.88 -2.29 -9.63
N ARG A 370 -16.74 -2.02 -8.98
CA ARG A 370 -16.37 -0.67 -8.53
C ARG A 370 -16.12 0.31 -9.69
N ARG A 371 -15.59 -0.16 -10.83
CA ARG A 371 -15.40 0.68 -12.02
C ARG A 371 -16.73 1.25 -12.52
N ALA A 372 -17.79 0.44 -12.49
CA ALA A 372 -19.13 0.91 -12.86
C ALA A 372 -19.66 1.99 -11.90
N GLN A 373 -19.22 2.00 -10.66
CA GLN A 373 -19.65 2.95 -9.61
C GLN A 373 -18.83 4.26 -9.60
N LEU A 374 -17.77 4.41 -10.39
CA LEU A 374 -16.90 5.61 -10.38
C LEU A 374 -17.67 6.93 -10.49
N PRO A 375 -18.76 7.08 -11.31
CA PRO A 375 -19.54 8.33 -11.34
C PRO A 375 -20.21 8.65 -9.99
N ALA A 376 -20.77 7.65 -9.31
CA ALA A 376 -21.35 7.82 -7.98
C ALA A 376 -20.27 8.17 -6.93
N VAL A 377 -19.13 7.47 -6.98
CA VAL A 377 -17.96 7.73 -6.11
C VAL A 377 -17.48 9.17 -6.27
N ALA A 378 -17.42 9.70 -7.50
CA ALA A 378 -17.03 11.07 -7.77
C ALA A 378 -18.00 12.08 -7.12
N GLY A 379 -19.31 11.83 -7.18
CA GLY A 379 -20.32 12.66 -6.52
C GLY A 379 -20.17 12.65 -5.00
N TRP A 380 -20.08 11.47 -4.39
CA TRP A 380 -19.88 11.32 -2.94
C TRP A 380 -18.55 11.94 -2.48
N PHE A 381 -17.50 11.83 -3.30
CA PHE A 381 -16.21 12.43 -2.95
C PHE A 381 -16.25 13.95 -3.04
N TYR A 382 -16.93 14.52 -4.06
CA TYR A 382 -17.16 15.96 -4.16
C TYR A 382 -17.89 16.48 -2.90
N GLU A 383 -18.95 15.81 -2.47
CA GLU A 383 -19.67 16.15 -1.25
C GLU A 383 -18.75 16.05 -0.01
N ALA A 384 -17.96 14.98 0.11
CA ALA A 384 -17.05 14.78 1.25
C ALA A 384 -15.98 15.88 1.34
N VAL A 385 -15.45 16.36 0.20
CA VAL A 385 -14.47 17.47 0.14
C VAL A 385 -15.11 18.80 0.52
N ASN A 386 -16.37 19.02 0.16
CA ASN A 386 -17.06 20.30 0.32
C ASN A 386 -17.97 20.38 1.57
N LYS A 387 -18.15 19.28 2.33
CA LYS A 387 -18.84 19.28 3.64
C LYS A 387 -18.15 20.27 4.57
N GLY A 388 -18.89 21.27 5.06
CA GLY A 388 -18.42 22.31 5.97
C GLY A 388 -18.14 23.66 5.28
N LYS A 389 -18.78 23.90 4.12
CA LYS A 389 -19.03 25.27 3.63
C LYS A 389 -20.13 25.92 4.42
#